data_402b501801dcd3be060cd9b8de55bdd5
#
_entry.id   402b501801dcd3be060cd9b8de55bdd5
#
_cell.length_a   1.000
_cell.length_b   1.000
_cell.length_c   1.000
_cell.angle_alpha   90.00
_cell.angle_beta   90.00
_cell.angle_gamma   90.00
#
_symmetry.space_group_name_H-M   'P 1'
#
loop_
_entity.id
_entity.type
_entity.pdbx_description
1 polymer ?
#
loop_
_entity_poly.entity_id
_entity_poly.type
_entity_poly.pdbx_seq_one_letter_code
_entity_poly.pdbx_strand_id
1 'polypeptide(L)'
;MCIRDRFINCIVRVIMAFFVKSSPDGGTRYQVTDYKTWLPQADNRHQLGAWIKYYLFLKKDHPLGAKLGVPQKISYLAIPILIILMFYTGLALWAPTMNMGFFAAGTDLVGGLMSMRIIHYFMMYVFICFMFIHIYLANIEGISPTLLMFFWKEHGGLVYDPEHHTIVGDDDLHHEKA
;
A
#
# COMPACT_ATOMS: atom_id res chain seq x y z
N MET A 1 16.29 -3.45 -6.73
CA MET A 1 15.66 -2.12 -6.67
C MET A 1 16.26 -1.33 -5.52
N CYS A 2 16.88 -0.19 -5.78
CA CYS A 2 17.64 0.58 -4.79
C CYS A 2 16.67 1.30 -3.83
N ILE A 3 17.06 1.43 -2.55
CA ILE A 3 16.29 2.19 -1.54
C ILE A 3 16.03 3.62 -2.01
N ARG A 4 17.01 4.23 -2.67
CA ARG A 4 16.90 5.55 -3.30
C ARG A 4 15.73 5.63 -4.29
N ASP A 5 15.56 4.61 -5.14
CA ASP A 5 14.52 4.61 -6.17
C ASP A 5 13.12 4.48 -5.55
N ARG A 6 13.00 3.70 -4.48
CA ARG A 6 11.74 3.60 -3.71
C ARG A 6 11.38 4.91 -3.05
N PHE A 7 12.37 5.62 -2.49
CA PHE A 7 12.15 6.92 -1.86
C PHE A 7 11.71 7.98 -2.89
N ILE A 8 12.40 8.03 -4.05
CA ILE A 8 12.05 8.94 -5.15
C ILE A 8 10.63 8.62 -5.66
N ASN A 9 10.32 7.34 -5.90
CA ASN A 9 8.99 6.92 -6.34
C ASN A 9 7.90 7.29 -5.31
N CYS A 10 8.19 7.14 -4.01
CA CYS A 10 7.26 7.54 -2.95
C CYS A 10 6.98 9.05 -3.01
N ILE A 11 8.01 9.88 -3.12
CA ILE A 11 7.86 11.34 -3.24
C ILE A 11 7.05 11.70 -4.49
N VAL A 12 7.43 11.15 -5.64
CA VAL A 12 6.72 11.40 -6.92
C VAL A 12 5.25 10.98 -6.79
N ARG A 13 4.97 9.82 -6.21
CA ARG A 13 3.59 9.34 -6.02
C ARG A 13 2.77 10.24 -5.09
N VAL A 14 3.37 10.70 -4.00
CA VAL A 14 2.70 11.65 -3.09
C VAL A 14 2.41 12.99 -3.78
N ILE A 15 3.39 13.53 -4.52
CA ILE A 15 3.19 14.78 -5.28
C ILE A 15 2.09 14.59 -6.32
N MET A 16 2.16 13.53 -7.11
CA MET A 16 1.17 13.24 -8.15
C MET A 16 -0.23 13.05 -7.60
N ALA A 17 -0.39 12.56 -6.36
CA ALA A 17 -1.69 12.40 -5.73
C ALA A 17 -2.48 13.72 -5.57
N PHE A 18 -1.79 14.85 -5.52
CA PHE A 18 -2.43 16.18 -5.47
C PHE A 18 -2.87 16.68 -6.86
N PHE A 19 -2.23 16.22 -7.93
CA PHE A 19 -2.50 16.69 -9.29
C PHE A 19 -3.36 15.71 -10.08
N VAL A 20 -3.26 14.42 -9.81
CA VAL A 20 -4.04 13.39 -10.52
C VAL A 20 -5.45 13.30 -9.92
N LYS A 21 -6.45 13.24 -10.80
CA LYS A 21 -7.83 12.98 -10.42
C LYS A 21 -8.14 11.50 -10.64
N SER A 22 -8.78 10.88 -9.66
CA SER A 22 -9.24 9.50 -9.78
C SER A 22 -10.66 9.36 -9.24
N SER A 23 -11.35 8.32 -9.71
CA SER A 23 -12.69 8.02 -9.19
C SER A 23 -12.59 7.19 -7.92
N PRO A 24 -13.25 7.56 -6.82
CA PRO A 24 -13.31 6.76 -5.61
C PRO A 24 -14.07 5.44 -5.79
N ASP A 25 -15.02 5.39 -6.73
CA ASP A 25 -15.89 4.23 -6.97
C ASP A 25 -15.49 3.41 -8.20
N GLY A 26 -14.34 3.74 -8.83
CA GLY A 26 -13.89 3.07 -10.07
C GLY A 26 -14.63 3.53 -11.35
N GLY A 27 -15.72 4.28 -11.23
CA GLY A 27 -16.48 4.82 -12.37
C GLY A 27 -15.87 6.11 -12.95
N THR A 28 -16.37 6.56 -14.09
CA THR A 28 -15.90 7.78 -14.78
C THR A 28 -16.65 9.05 -14.40
N ARG A 29 -17.81 8.93 -13.73
CA ARG A 29 -18.73 10.05 -13.50
C ARG A 29 -18.30 11.02 -12.40
N TYR A 30 -17.63 10.52 -11.36
CA TYR A 30 -17.22 11.34 -10.23
C TYR A 30 -15.70 11.25 -10.05
N GLN A 31 -15.01 12.35 -10.30
CA GLN A 31 -13.55 12.41 -10.16
C GLN A 31 -13.16 13.35 -9.03
N VAL A 32 -12.37 12.86 -8.11
CA VAL A 32 -11.75 13.63 -7.03
C VAL A 32 -10.23 13.53 -7.11
N THR A 33 -9.53 14.47 -6.50
CA THR A 33 -8.06 14.37 -6.37
C THR A 33 -7.67 13.08 -5.67
N ASP A 34 -6.66 12.37 -6.16
CA ASP A 34 -6.29 11.01 -5.76
C ASP A 34 -6.04 10.90 -4.24
N TYR A 35 -5.45 11.92 -3.60
CA TYR A 35 -5.23 11.93 -2.15
C TYR A 35 -6.52 11.77 -1.33
N LYS A 36 -7.67 12.25 -1.83
CA LYS A 36 -8.96 12.10 -1.14
C LYS A 36 -9.44 10.65 -1.12
N THR A 37 -9.01 9.84 -2.09
CA THR A 37 -9.32 8.40 -2.11
C THR A 37 -8.54 7.61 -1.05
N TRP A 38 -7.43 8.16 -0.54
CA TRP A 38 -6.61 7.53 0.50
C TRP A 38 -7.20 7.74 1.89
N LEU A 39 -8.00 8.79 2.07
CA LEU A 39 -8.64 9.07 3.37
C LEU A 39 -9.83 8.14 3.59
N PRO A 40 -10.07 7.69 4.84
CA PRO A 40 -11.26 6.93 5.18
C PRO A 40 -12.52 7.78 4.91
N GLN A 41 -13.35 7.31 3.99
CA GLN A 41 -14.65 7.92 3.71
C GLN A 41 -15.68 7.42 4.73
N ALA A 42 -16.73 8.24 4.99
CA ALA A 42 -17.76 7.92 6.00
C ALA A 42 -18.40 6.54 5.77
N ASP A 43 -18.65 6.18 4.52
CA ASP A 43 -19.27 4.92 4.12
C ASP A 43 -18.40 3.69 4.35
N ASN A 44 -17.07 3.85 4.40
CA ASN A 44 -16.12 2.74 4.53
C ASN A 44 -15.57 2.51 5.96
N ARG A 45 -15.79 3.44 6.88
CA ARG A 45 -15.24 3.32 8.26
C ARG A 45 -15.76 2.11 9.01
N HIS A 46 -17.02 1.73 8.78
CA HIS A 46 -17.67 0.59 9.46
C HIS A 46 -17.26 -0.76 8.88
N GLN A 47 -16.63 -0.79 7.73
CA GLN A 47 -16.28 -2.03 7.02
C GLN A 47 -14.96 -2.64 7.46
N LEU A 48 -14.14 -1.95 8.29
CA LEU A 48 -12.84 -2.47 8.74
C LEU A 48 -12.97 -3.87 9.38
N GLY A 49 -13.97 -4.06 10.25
CA GLY A 49 -14.22 -5.36 10.87
C GLY A 49 -14.65 -6.44 9.88
N ALA A 50 -15.39 -6.09 8.83
CA ALA A 50 -15.78 -7.00 7.76
C ALA A 50 -14.56 -7.43 6.92
N TRP A 51 -13.67 -6.49 6.60
CA TRP A 51 -12.41 -6.77 5.91
C TRP A 51 -11.49 -7.68 6.71
N ILE A 52 -11.31 -7.41 8.00
CA ILE A 52 -10.50 -8.27 8.89
C ILE A 52 -11.08 -9.69 8.94
N LYS A 53 -12.40 -9.84 9.09
CA LYS A 53 -13.05 -11.15 9.09
C LYS A 53 -12.92 -11.89 7.75
N TYR A 54 -12.99 -11.16 6.63
CA TYR A 54 -12.77 -11.73 5.32
C TYR A 54 -11.32 -12.25 5.16
N TYR A 55 -10.32 -11.44 5.49
CA TYR A 55 -8.92 -11.86 5.40
C TYR A 55 -8.52 -12.97 6.39
N LEU A 56 -9.25 -13.13 7.49
CA LEU A 56 -9.10 -14.26 8.42
C LEU A 56 -9.94 -15.49 8.02
N PHE A 57 -10.53 -15.49 6.82
CA PHE A 57 -11.42 -16.57 6.33
C PHE A 57 -12.65 -16.86 7.21
N LEU A 58 -13.03 -15.92 8.06
CA LEU A 58 -14.22 -16.02 8.91
C LEU A 58 -15.53 -15.69 8.16
N LYS A 59 -15.42 -15.00 7.02
CA LYS A 59 -16.53 -14.63 6.16
C LYS A 59 -16.17 -14.88 4.69
N LYS A 60 -17.09 -15.51 3.93
CA LYS A 60 -16.87 -15.81 2.51
C LYS A 60 -17.16 -14.64 1.58
N ASP A 61 -18.05 -13.75 1.98
CA ASP A 61 -18.45 -12.62 1.14
C ASP A 61 -17.38 -11.53 1.15
N HIS A 62 -16.90 -11.17 -0.04
CA HIS A 62 -16.01 -10.02 -0.21
C HIS A 62 -16.80 -8.74 0.11
N PRO A 63 -16.35 -7.91 1.05
CA PRO A 63 -17.01 -6.65 1.33
C PRO A 63 -16.90 -5.75 0.08
N LEU A 64 -18.04 -5.45 -0.54
CA LEU A 64 -18.12 -4.53 -1.66
C LEU A 64 -17.67 -3.15 -1.19
N GLY A 65 -16.64 -2.64 -1.80
CA GLY A 65 -16.00 -1.39 -1.39
C GLY A 65 -15.61 -0.54 -2.58
N ALA A 66 -15.39 0.74 -2.28
CA ALA A 66 -14.76 1.71 -3.17
C ALA A 66 -13.46 1.17 -3.78
N LYS A 67 -12.91 1.86 -4.78
CA LYS A 67 -11.64 1.57 -5.49
C LYS A 67 -10.50 1.04 -4.60
N LEU A 68 -10.45 1.44 -3.33
CA LEU A 68 -9.46 1.00 -2.35
C LEU A 68 -10.17 0.48 -1.09
N GLY A 69 -9.84 -0.72 -0.68
CA GLY A 69 -10.26 -1.29 0.61
C GLY A 69 -9.72 -0.48 1.80
N VAL A 70 -10.38 -0.60 2.96
CA VAL A 70 -9.97 0.12 4.18
C VAL A 70 -8.53 -0.20 4.59
N PRO A 71 -8.06 -1.47 4.59
CA PRO A 71 -6.67 -1.80 4.89
C PRO A 71 -5.68 -1.18 3.90
N GLN A 72 -6.05 -1.13 2.61
CA GLN A 72 -5.25 -0.47 1.57
C GLN A 72 -5.11 1.03 1.85
N LYS A 73 -6.20 1.72 2.20
CA LYS A 73 -6.17 3.17 2.55
C LYS A 73 -5.24 3.44 3.73
N ILE A 74 -5.31 2.61 4.78
CA ILE A 74 -4.42 2.72 5.95
C ILE A 74 -2.95 2.56 5.51
N SER A 75 -2.66 1.59 4.65
CA SER A 75 -1.32 1.36 4.13
C SER A 75 -0.82 2.53 3.29
N TYR A 76 -1.65 3.08 2.40
CA TYR A 76 -1.30 4.26 1.59
C TYR A 76 -0.96 5.49 2.43
N LEU A 77 -1.58 5.63 3.61
CA LEU A 77 -1.29 6.72 4.54
C LEU A 77 -0.05 6.43 5.39
N ALA A 78 0.07 5.21 5.91
CA ALA A 78 1.12 4.84 6.87
C ALA A 78 2.49 4.65 6.20
N ILE A 79 2.56 3.99 5.03
CA ILE A 79 3.82 3.63 4.38
C ILE A 79 4.68 4.84 4.00
N PRO A 80 4.16 5.94 3.43
CA PRO A 80 4.97 7.12 3.16
C PRO A 80 5.62 7.69 4.42
N ILE A 81 4.88 7.74 5.53
CA ILE A 81 5.40 8.22 6.82
C ILE A 81 6.53 7.32 7.31
N LEU A 82 6.32 5.99 7.27
CA LEU A 82 7.33 5.02 7.66
C LEU A 82 8.59 5.10 6.78
N ILE A 83 8.44 5.31 5.48
CA ILE A 83 9.58 5.49 4.56
C ILE A 83 10.38 6.73 4.92
N ILE A 84 9.71 7.86 5.21
CA ILE A 84 10.38 9.10 5.61
C ILE A 84 11.14 8.90 6.93
N LEU A 85 10.51 8.26 7.92
CA LEU A 85 11.15 7.94 9.19
C LEU A 85 12.36 7.00 9.01
N MET A 86 12.21 5.96 8.18
CA MET A 86 13.30 5.01 7.90
C MET A 86 14.48 5.71 7.21
N PHE A 87 14.19 6.61 6.26
CA PHE A 87 15.20 7.40 5.58
C PHE A 87 15.90 8.38 6.54
N TYR A 88 15.12 9.10 7.36
CA TYR A 88 15.64 10.02 8.37
C TYR A 88 16.56 9.32 9.37
N THR A 89 16.10 8.21 9.95
CA THR A 89 16.91 7.44 10.93
C THR A 89 18.15 6.85 10.29
N GLY A 90 18.07 6.43 9.02
CA GLY A 90 19.22 5.95 8.27
C GLY A 90 20.28 7.03 8.04
N LEU A 91 19.87 8.25 7.67
CA LEU A 91 20.78 9.39 7.52
C LEU A 91 21.36 9.86 8.86
N ALA A 92 20.59 9.81 9.94
CA ALA A 92 21.06 10.14 11.28
C ALA A 92 22.14 9.16 11.80
N LEU A 93 22.16 7.94 11.28
CA LEU A 93 23.17 6.92 11.60
C LEU A 93 24.35 6.90 10.63
N TRP A 94 24.24 7.58 9.50
CA TRP A 94 25.29 7.60 8.48
C TRP A 94 26.38 8.61 8.83
N ALA A 95 27.64 8.19 8.88
CA ALA A 95 28.76 8.99 9.34
C ALA A 95 28.90 10.39 8.70
N PRO A 96 28.68 10.58 7.36
CA PRO A 96 28.78 11.91 6.76
C PRO A 96 27.70 12.90 7.20
N THR A 97 26.55 12.43 7.63
CA THR A 97 25.37 13.28 7.96
C THR A 97 25.05 13.35 9.44
N MET A 98 25.56 12.40 10.24
CA MET A 98 25.22 12.29 11.67
C MET A 98 25.51 13.53 12.49
N ASN A 99 26.54 14.32 12.11
CA ASN A 99 26.93 15.55 12.81
C ASN A 99 26.21 16.80 12.28
N MET A 100 25.36 16.68 11.25
CA MET A 100 24.56 17.81 10.78
C MET A 100 23.51 18.15 11.84
N GLY A 101 23.34 19.44 12.17
CA GLY A 101 22.51 19.89 13.29
C GLY A 101 21.10 19.32 13.33
N PHE A 102 20.46 19.15 12.18
CA PHE A 102 19.13 18.55 12.09
C PHE A 102 19.10 17.06 12.52
N PHE A 103 20.09 16.27 12.10
CA PHE A 103 20.16 14.86 12.45
C PHE A 103 20.70 14.64 13.87
N ALA A 104 21.68 15.46 14.30
CA ALA A 104 22.20 15.46 15.66
C ALA A 104 21.10 15.78 16.67
N ALA A 105 20.31 16.85 16.45
CA ALA A 105 19.20 17.21 17.33
C ALA A 105 18.15 16.10 17.45
N GLY A 106 17.81 15.42 16.36
CA GLY A 106 16.89 14.28 16.40
C GLY A 106 17.48 13.08 17.13
N THR A 107 18.78 12.85 17.01
CA THR A 107 19.49 11.80 17.75
C THR A 107 19.50 12.09 19.25
N ASP A 108 19.74 13.33 19.63
CA ASP A 108 19.73 13.75 21.04
C ASP A 108 18.32 13.66 21.64
N LEU A 109 17.29 14.03 20.86
CA LEU A 109 15.89 13.95 21.29
C LEU A 109 15.46 12.52 21.67
N VAL A 110 15.95 11.50 20.96
CA VAL A 110 15.60 10.10 21.21
C VAL A 110 16.55 9.43 22.23
N GLY A 111 17.54 10.14 22.78
CA GLY A 111 18.46 9.63 23.78
C GLY A 111 19.77 9.06 23.23
N GLY A 112 20.20 9.54 22.07
CA GLY A 112 21.50 9.24 21.49
C GLY A 112 21.49 8.20 20.37
N LEU A 113 22.67 7.95 19.81
CA LEU A 113 22.86 7.06 18.64
C LEU A 113 22.38 5.62 18.88
N MET A 114 22.47 5.13 20.12
CA MET A 114 22.02 3.75 20.42
C MET A 114 20.50 3.63 20.28
N SER A 115 19.77 4.59 20.83
CA SER A 115 18.30 4.65 20.70
C SER A 115 17.89 4.81 19.24
N MET A 116 18.60 5.65 18.47
CA MET A 116 18.35 5.83 17.04
C MET A 116 18.55 4.51 16.26
N ARG A 117 19.56 3.70 16.59
CA ARG A 117 19.78 2.38 16.00
C ARG A 117 18.63 1.43 16.32
N ILE A 118 18.18 1.40 17.57
CA ILE A 118 17.06 0.54 17.99
C ILE A 118 15.80 0.90 17.21
N ILE A 119 15.49 2.20 17.06
CA ILE A 119 14.35 2.67 16.28
C ILE A 119 14.47 2.25 14.82
N HIS A 120 15.63 2.50 14.19
CA HIS A 120 15.88 2.11 12.79
C HIS A 120 15.73 0.59 12.58
N TYR A 121 16.25 -0.20 13.50
CA TYR A 121 16.17 -1.66 13.46
C TYR A 121 14.73 -2.15 13.65
N PHE A 122 13.99 -1.56 14.59
CA PHE A 122 12.58 -1.85 14.78
C PHE A 122 11.75 -1.54 13.53
N MET A 123 12.01 -0.40 12.88
CA MET A 123 11.36 -0.02 11.63
C MET A 123 11.63 -1.03 10.50
N MET A 124 12.82 -1.62 10.45
CA MET A 124 13.13 -2.70 9.51
C MET A 124 12.18 -3.89 9.69
N TYR A 125 11.93 -4.33 10.94
CA TYR A 125 10.98 -5.41 11.21
C TYR A 125 9.56 -5.05 10.83
N VAL A 126 9.13 -3.82 11.07
CA VAL A 126 7.81 -3.32 10.64
C VAL A 126 7.67 -3.45 9.12
N PHE A 127 8.69 -3.09 8.33
CA PHE A 127 8.67 -3.26 6.88
C PHE A 127 8.64 -4.73 6.44
N ILE A 128 9.40 -5.60 7.12
CA ILE A 128 9.40 -7.04 6.84
C ILE A 128 8.00 -7.62 7.11
N CYS A 129 7.40 -7.32 8.25
CA CYS A 129 6.04 -7.76 8.57
C CYS A 129 5.02 -7.24 7.55
N PHE A 130 5.13 -5.95 7.17
CA PHE A 130 4.28 -5.37 6.14
C PHE A 130 4.43 -6.11 4.81
N MET A 131 5.64 -6.44 4.40
CA MET A 131 5.91 -7.18 3.17
C MET A 131 5.22 -8.55 3.18
N PHE A 132 5.32 -9.32 4.27
CA PHE A 132 4.66 -10.62 4.38
C PHE A 132 3.13 -10.49 4.35
N ILE A 133 2.58 -9.53 5.08
CA ILE A 133 1.14 -9.25 5.06
C ILE A 133 0.70 -8.84 3.65
N HIS A 134 1.47 -8.00 2.97
CA HIS A 134 1.15 -7.55 1.63
C HIS A 134 1.14 -8.70 0.62
N ILE A 135 2.15 -9.58 0.66
CA ILE A 135 2.21 -10.77 -0.19
C ILE A 135 1.00 -11.69 0.08
N TYR A 136 0.68 -11.90 1.36
CA TYR A 136 -0.46 -12.71 1.77
C TYR A 136 -1.79 -12.15 1.21
N LEU A 137 -2.05 -10.86 1.41
CA LEU A 137 -3.27 -10.22 0.94
C LEU A 137 -3.37 -10.20 -0.59
N ALA A 138 -2.26 -9.92 -1.29
CA ALA A 138 -2.21 -9.94 -2.74
C ALA A 138 -2.55 -11.33 -3.32
N ASN A 139 -2.12 -12.41 -2.67
CA ASN A 139 -2.43 -13.77 -3.10
C ASN A 139 -3.88 -14.18 -2.84
N ILE A 140 -4.51 -13.63 -1.80
CA ILE A 140 -5.95 -13.88 -1.52
C ILE A 140 -6.84 -13.17 -2.55
N GLU A 141 -6.49 -11.94 -2.92
CA GLU A 141 -7.26 -11.16 -3.91
C GLU A 141 -7.08 -11.67 -5.34
N GLY A 142 -5.99 -12.36 -5.63
CA GLY A 142 -5.73 -12.97 -6.94
C GLY A 142 -4.28 -13.40 -7.11
N ILE A 143 -4.06 -14.61 -7.50
CA ILE A 143 -2.70 -15.16 -7.72
C ILE A 143 -2.09 -14.73 -9.06
N SER A 144 -2.90 -14.27 -10.02
CA SER A 144 -2.47 -13.91 -11.38
C SER A 144 -1.37 -12.82 -11.39
N PRO A 145 -1.48 -11.68 -10.65
CA PRO A 145 -0.42 -10.69 -10.60
C PRO A 145 0.89 -11.24 -10.02
N THR A 146 0.81 -12.16 -9.06
CA THR A 146 1.98 -12.79 -8.46
C THR A 146 2.67 -13.73 -9.45
N LEU A 147 1.91 -14.52 -10.21
CA LEU A 147 2.44 -15.40 -11.26
C LEU A 147 3.10 -14.60 -12.38
N LEU A 148 2.52 -13.47 -12.77
CA LEU A 148 3.11 -12.57 -13.74
C LEU A 148 4.45 -11.99 -13.25
N MET A 149 4.52 -11.54 -11.98
CA MET A 149 5.73 -10.92 -11.43
C MET A 149 6.90 -11.90 -11.25
N PHE A 150 6.62 -13.16 -10.88
CA PHE A 150 7.66 -14.14 -10.57
C PHE A 150 7.94 -15.13 -11.70
N PHE A 151 6.94 -15.47 -12.50
CA PHE A 151 7.03 -16.55 -13.49
C PHE A 151 6.77 -16.10 -14.92
N TRP A 152 6.50 -14.82 -15.15
CA TRP A 152 6.20 -14.26 -16.48
C TRP A 152 5.03 -15.01 -17.19
N LYS A 153 4.15 -15.63 -16.41
CA LYS A 153 2.97 -16.30 -16.93
C LYS A 153 1.80 -15.34 -16.91
N GLU A 154 1.37 -14.90 -18.07
CA GLU A 154 0.07 -14.27 -18.24
C GLU A 154 -0.99 -15.38 -18.29
N HIS A 155 -1.85 -15.42 -17.30
CA HIS A 155 -3.11 -16.15 -17.36
C HIS A 155 -4.18 -15.10 -17.60
N GLY A 156 -4.75 -15.08 -18.81
CA GLY A 156 -5.85 -14.21 -19.19
C GLY A 156 -5.76 -12.77 -18.68
N GLY A 157 -5.90 -11.78 -19.54
CA GLY A 157 -5.95 -10.38 -19.10
C GLY A 157 -7.07 -10.18 -18.08
N LEU A 158 -6.89 -9.27 -17.13
CA LEU A 158 -7.99 -8.81 -16.29
C LEU A 158 -8.95 -7.98 -17.15
N VAL A 159 -10.14 -8.50 -17.41
CA VAL A 159 -11.19 -7.84 -18.18
C VAL A 159 -12.24 -7.31 -17.21
N TYR A 160 -12.69 -6.08 -17.44
CA TYR A 160 -13.79 -5.51 -16.69
C TYR A 160 -15.10 -6.11 -17.21
N ASP A 161 -15.84 -6.78 -16.35
CA ASP A 161 -17.19 -7.25 -16.62
C ASP A 161 -18.19 -6.10 -16.35
N PRO A 162 -18.86 -5.57 -17.39
CA PRO A 162 -19.80 -4.47 -17.23
C PRO A 162 -21.14 -4.89 -16.59
N GLU A 163 -21.47 -6.18 -16.57
CA GLU A 163 -22.73 -6.68 -16.00
C GLU A 163 -22.64 -6.79 -14.48
N HIS A 164 -21.51 -7.29 -13.95
CA HIS A 164 -21.31 -7.47 -12.51
C HIS A 164 -20.45 -6.38 -11.87
N HIS A 165 -19.99 -5.39 -12.64
CA HIS A 165 -19.08 -4.32 -12.18
C HIS A 165 -17.82 -4.83 -11.47
N THR A 166 -17.33 -6.00 -11.86
CA THR A 166 -16.15 -6.67 -11.29
C THR A 166 -15.05 -6.82 -12.33
N ILE A 167 -13.81 -6.93 -11.87
CA ILE A 167 -12.68 -7.28 -12.71
C ILE A 167 -12.51 -8.79 -12.61
N VAL A 168 -12.75 -9.50 -13.72
CA VAL A 168 -12.67 -10.95 -13.81
C VAL A 168 -11.51 -11.35 -14.71
N GLY A 169 -10.98 -12.53 -14.54
CA GLY A 169 -10.03 -13.10 -15.50
C GLY A 169 -10.74 -13.42 -16.82
N ASP A 170 -10.03 -13.24 -17.93
CA ASP A 170 -10.56 -13.51 -19.28
C ASP A 170 -11.05 -14.96 -19.40
N ASP A 171 -10.42 -15.90 -18.71
CA ASP A 171 -10.81 -17.30 -18.65
C ASP A 171 -12.18 -17.52 -17.98
N ASP A 172 -12.53 -16.71 -16.99
CA ASP A 172 -13.79 -16.84 -16.24
C ASP A 172 -14.99 -16.36 -17.06
N LEU A 173 -14.82 -15.37 -17.95
CA LEU A 173 -15.86 -14.87 -18.84
C LEU A 173 -16.30 -15.89 -19.91
N HIS A 174 -15.44 -16.84 -20.26
CA HIS A 174 -15.74 -17.87 -21.24
C HIS A 174 -16.48 -19.08 -20.68
N HIS A 175 -16.39 -19.33 -19.38
CA HIS A 175 -17.08 -20.45 -18.72
C HIS A 175 -18.57 -20.17 -18.46
N GLU A 176 -18.98 -18.92 -18.38
CA GLU A 176 -20.39 -18.55 -18.13
C GLU A 176 -21.27 -18.57 -19.42
N LYS A 177 -20.64 -18.68 -20.60
CA LYS A 177 -21.32 -18.73 -21.90
C LYS A 177 -21.45 -20.12 -22.52
N ALA A 178 -21.01 -21.14 -21.82
CA ALA A 178 -21.13 -22.55 -22.23
C ALA A 178 -22.19 -23.28 -21.42
#